data_b7595c40f8686e6e5037f7131b6e26ed
#
_entry.id   b7595c40f8686e6e5037f7131b6e26ed
#
_cell.length_a   1.000
_cell.length_b   1.000
_cell.length_c   1.000
_cell.angle_alpha   90.00
_cell.angle_beta   90.00
_cell.angle_gamma   90.00
#
_symmetry.space_group_name_H-M   'P 1'
#
loop_
_entity.id
_entity.type
_entity.pdbx_description
1 polymer ?
#
loop_
_entity_poly.entity_id
_entity_poly.type
_entity_poly.pdbx_seq_one_letter_code
_entity_poly.pdbx_strand_id
1 'polypeptide(L)'
;GEKLNPAIQAGVAGKIISKMSYFGSWIFWILIFTIVILIIVGSVYFYNYFSTSRGISLSLAVQKSVLAGVPFDIMINFSNDSKNVLEKSNLSLFLPEGAMILESENDKRVFTKEIGDLNPGENFQDKIRAVIFGNSQAVKNFNISVSYSSALGARFEKSEKLDVLIRESGIKIDLIAPEKVLNNGEFDLEINYSNVSEFDFSNIKLDLDFPKGFSLKKSNPQIIGDILEIGNLPKGKSGSVIITGIMSGPDQSFFEIKSKLESLYNGKSVVVSEKSATINIASSPLSLKIVSDPSEAVFPGSSLKYNLTYANNTDVGLKDVIIKAKLIGEMFNFASLKTNGSFNSRDNTIIWNAASSPELRLIDPGVSGIIEFEIQLKPNYTIKKINDKNFVLKVDAEISSPTVPYYVAAEKTIGLAFSEIKVGGAVSIESLVYFRDPSSNILNQGSLPPKVNKPINFTIHWVIKNFATDIKNVVIKSYLPPGARFTGIVKSNINSVPIFNERTQEIIWQIDKIIATKGIISAPIEAVFQVEIIPNLTQIDNAISLVGEVLMNAFDEFTGSQTGSQFGPLTTQNLKDIGFDSSYGNVVP
;
A
#
# COMPACT_ATOMS: atom_id res chain seq x y z
N GLY A 1 -70.98 9.05 70.61
CA GLY A 1 -72.34 9.52 70.39
C GLY A 1 -72.62 9.48 68.95
N GLU A 2 -73.50 8.95 68.59
CA GLU A 2 -74.83 8.50 68.46
C GLU A 2 -75.08 8.03 67.01
N LYS A 3 -75.39 6.83 66.92
CA LYS A 3 -76.62 6.20 66.41
C LYS A 3 -77.51 7.11 65.59
N LEU A 4 -77.82 6.69 64.37
CA LEU A 4 -79.21 6.33 63.97
C LEU A 4 -79.23 5.72 62.57
N ASN A 5 -79.84 4.57 62.53
CA ASN A 5 -80.36 3.73 61.47
C ASN A 5 -81.72 4.27 61.00
N PRO A 6 -82.39 3.57 60.13
CA PRO A 6 -82.27 3.29 58.69
C PRO A 6 -83.55 3.72 57.91
N ALA A 7 -83.60 3.25 56.69
CA ALA A 7 -84.77 2.95 55.90
C ALA A 7 -85.42 4.03 55.03
N ILE A 8 -85.81 3.52 53.87
CA ILE A 8 -86.80 3.97 52.91
C ILE A 8 -86.25 4.95 51.85
N GLN A 9 -85.90 4.44 50.68
CA GLN A 9 -86.84 4.26 49.59
C GLN A 9 -86.37 3.36 48.48
N ALA A 10 -87.06 2.26 48.36
CA ALA A 10 -87.13 1.54 47.10
C ALA A 10 -88.02 2.36 46.14
N GLY A 11 -87.55 2.50 44.94
CA GLY A 11 -88.40 3.10 43.93
C GLY A 11 -87.68 3.47 42.66
N VAL A 12 -87.96 2.71 41.62
CA VAL A 12 -87.76 3.09 40.23
C VAL A 12 -86.31 2.85 39.68
N ALA A 13 -85.94 1.62 39.59
CA ALA A 13 -85.04 1.15 38.56
C ALA A 13 -85.69 0.07 37.71
N GLY A 14 -86.80 0.49 37.08
CA GLY A 14 -87.54 -0.34 36.15
C GLY A 14 -87.26 0.12 34.70
N LYS A 15 -86.77 -0.81 33.91
CA LYS A 15 -86.88 -0.74 32.46
C LYS A 15 -86.01 0.29 31.70
N ILE A 16 -84.68 0.05 31.60
CA ILE A 16 -84.00 0.30 30.35
C ILE A 16 -83.09 -0.95 30.05
N ILE A 17 -83.74 -2.07 29.88
CA ILE A 17 -83.12 -3.26 29.24
C ILE A 17 -84.14 -3.79 28.26
N SER A 18 -84.21 -3.18 27.10
CA SER A 18 -84.66 -3.86 25.87
C SER A 18 -84.50 -2.93 24.68
N LYS A 19 -83.45 -3.03 24.02
CA LYS A 19 -83.20 -2.88 22.58
C LYS A 19 -81.70 -2.61 22.33
N MET A 20 -80.81 -3.41 22.87
CA MET A 20 -79.59 -3.60 22.20
C MET A 20 -79.82 -4.62 21.09
N SER A 21 -79.97 -4.04 19.93
CA SER A 21 -80.34 -4.67 18.69
C SER A 21 -79.50 -5.90 18.39
N TYR A 22 -80.17 -6.90 17.84
CA TYR A 22 -79.55 -8.08 17.21
C TYR A 22 -78.34 -7.76 16.28
N PHE A 23 -78.10 -6.52 15.93
CA PHE A 23 -76.98 -6.03 15.13
C PHE A 23 -75.64 -5.99 15.88
N GLY A 24 -75.62 -5.71 17.18
CA GLY A 24 -74.39 -5.72 18.01
C GLY A 24 -73.93 -7.13 18.34
N SER A 25 -74.85 -8.08 18.48
CA SER A 25 -74.56 -9.49 18.71
C SER A 25 -73.91 -10.13 17.50
N TRP A 26 -74.34 -9.76 16.29
CA TRP A 26 -73.73 -10.32 15.05
C TRP A 26 -72.32 -9.79 14.78
N ILE A 27 -72.07 -8.51 15.01
CA ILE A 27 -70.76 -7.88 14.95
C ILE A 27 -69.79 -8.52 15.98
N PHE A 28 -70.29 -8.78 17.20
CA PHE A 28 -69.53 -9.46 18.25
C PHE A 28 -69.11 -10.89 17.84
N TRP A 29 -70.06 -11.64 17.25
CA TRP A 29 -69.74 -13.00 16.72
C TRP A 29 -68.82 -12.97 15.52
N ILE A 30 -68.89 -11.98 14.64
CA ILE A 30 -67.96 -11.76 13.55
C ILE A 30 -66.57 -11.45 14.11
N LEU A 31 -66.48 -10.60 15.14
CA LEU A 31 -65.19 -10.25 15.75
C LEU A 31 -64.54 -11.43 16.46
N ILE A 32 -65.34 -12.27 17.15
CA ILE A 32 -64.87 -13.52 17.72
C ILE A 32 -64.41 -14.49 16.61
N PHE A 33 -65.17 -14.61 15.54
CA PHE A 33 -64.83 -15.46 14.41
C PHE A 33 -63.54 -15.05 13.70
N THR A 34 -63.36 -13.72 13.51
CA THR A 34 -62.09 -13.18 12.96
C THR A 34 -60.90 -13.41 13.90
N ILE A 35 -61.10 -13.24 15.22
CA ILE A 35 -60.05 -13.54 16.21
C ILE A 35 -59.70 -15.05 16.20
N VAL A 36 -60.69 -15.92 16.11
CA VAL A 36 -60.46 -17.37 16.02
C VAL A 36 -59.72 -17.73 14.72
N ILE A 37 -60.09 -17.12 13.60
CA ILE A 37 -59.35 -17.30 12.32
C ILE A 37 -57.90 -16.80 12.46
N LEU A 38 -57.69 -15.61 13.04
CA LEU A 38 -56.35 -15.10 13.28
C LEU A 38 -55.52 -16.01 14.21
N ILE A 39 -56.16 -16.56 15.25
CA ILE A 39 -55.50 -17.56 16.14
C ILE A 39 -55.16 -18.83 15.37
N ILE A 40 -56.09 -19.35 14.56
CA ILE A 40 -55.83 -20.54 13.73
C ILE A 40 -54.73 -20.27 12.72
N VAL A 41 -54.79 -19.17 11.96
CA VAL A 41 -53.77 -18.76 11.00
C VAL A 41 -52.43 -18.56 11.71
N GLY A 42 -52.43 -17.84 12.84
CA GLY A 42 -51.28 -17.62 13.68
C GLY A 42 -50.70 -18.94 14.22
N SER A 43 -51.53 -19.86 14.65
CA SER A 43 -51.10 -21.19 15.14
C SER A 43 -50.56 -22.05 14.03
N VAL A 44 -51.14 -22.04 12.84
CA VAL A 44 -50.64 -22.74 11.66
C VAL A 44 -49.31 -22.13 11.22
N TYR A 45 -49.21 -20.78 11.19
CA TYR A 45 -47.96 -20.09 10.88
C TYR A 45 -46.87 -20.44 11.92
N PHE A 46 -47.21 -20.37 13.21
CA PHE A 46 -46.30 -20.70 14.30
C PHE A 46 -45.88 -22.20 14.30
N TYR A 47 -46.83 -23.09 14.03
CA TYR A 47 -46.54 -24.54 13.89
C TYR A 47 -45.60 -24.80 12.71
N ASN A 48 -45.88 -24.22 11.56
CA ASN A 48 -45.01 -24.37 10.39
C ASN A 48 -43.63 -23.72 10.63
N TYR A 49 -43.56 -22.56 11.26
CA TYR A 49 -42.31 -21.93 11.64
C TYR A 49 -41.49 -22.84 12.55
N PHE A 50 -42.07 -23.34 13.61
CA PHE A 50 -41.38 -24.26 14.54
C PHE A 50 -41.09 -25.65 13.94
N SER A 51 -41.96 -26.16 13.08
CA SER A 51 -41.72 -27.48 12.46
C SER A 51 -40.63 -27.43 11.37
N THR A 52 -40.47 -26.28 10.72
CA THR A 52 -39.41 -26.09 9.69
C THR A 52 -38.03 -25.91 10.33
N SER A 53 -37.96 -25.45 11.57
CA SER A 53 -36.68 -25.29 12.29
C SER A 53 -36.27 -26.55 13.08
N ARG A 54 -37.18 -27.49 13.30
CA ARG A 54 -36.90 -28.76 13.97
C ARG A 54 -36.45 -29.82 12.98
N GLY A 55 -35.39 -30.55 13.32
CA GLY A 55 -34.84 -31.60 12.46
C GLY A 55 -33.91 -31.08 11.36
N ILE A 56 -33.37 -29.88 11.50
CA ILE A 56 -32.34 -29.39 10.60
C ILE A 56 -31.03 -29.33 11.34
N SER A 57 -30.07 -30.08 10.84
CA SER A 57 -28.73 -30.13 11.44
C SER A 57 -27.67 -29.60 10.47
N LEU A 58 -26.77 -28.79 11.01
CA LEU A 58 -25.54 -28.39 10.36
C LEU A 58 -24.39 -28.89 11.24
N SER A 59 -23.53 -29.70 10.69
CA SER A 59 -22.37 -30.21 11.40
C SER A 59 -21.10 -29.97 10.61
N LEU A 60 -20.04 -29.71 11.33
CA LEU A 60 -18.73 -29.42 10.79
C LEU A 60 -17.72 -30.40 11.35
N ALA A 61 -16.86 -30.89 10.47
CA ALA A 61 -15.71 -31.68 10.89
C ALA A 61 -14.44 -31.07 10.30
N VAL A 62 -13.49 -30.77 11.16
CA VAL A 62 -12.16 -30.28 10.82
C VAL A 62 -11.16 -30.84 11.82
N GLN A 63 -9.90 -30.80 11.43
CA GLN A 63 -8.82 -31.03 12.40
C GLN A 63 -8.82 -29.91 13.45
N LYS A 64 -8.89 -30.29 14.73
CA LYS A 64 -8.90 -29.33 15.86
C LYS A 64 -7.67 -28.43 15.88
N SER A 65 -6.57 -28.87 15.26
CA SER A 65 -5.34 -28.10 15.13
C SER A 65 -4.69 -28.32 13.76
N VAL A 66 -4.21 -27.26 13.15
CA VAL A 66 -3.58 -27.26 11.82
C VAL A 66 -2.23 -26.58 11.87
N LEU A 67 -1.41 -26.80 10.86
CA LEU A 67 -0.17 -26.05 10.66
C LEU A 67 -0.44 -24.83 9.76
N ALA A 68 0.13 -23.68 10.09
CA ALA A 68 0.02 -22.51 9.24
C ALA A 68 0.64 -22.79 7.85
N GLY A 69 -0.03 -22.32 6.81
CA GLY A 69 0.39 -22.53 5.43
C GLY A 69 0.13 -23.92 4.87
N VAL A 70 -0.38 -24.86 5.66
CA VAL A 70 -0.71 -26.21 5.18
C VAL A 70 -2.21 -26.31 4.88
N PRO A 71 -2.59 -26.74 3.67
CA PRO A 71 -4.00 -26.95 3.35
C PRO A 71 -4.67 -27.99 4.25
N PHE A 72 -5.89 -27.71 4.65
CA PHE A 72 -6.74 -28.64 5.41
C PHE A 72 -8.18 -28.62 4.88
N ASP A 73 -8.92 -29.68 5.18
CA ASP A 73 -10.26 -29.83 4.69
C ASP A 73 -11.30 -29.51 5.78
N ILE A 74 -12.27 -28.67 5.43
CA ILE A 74 -13.48 -28.43 6.22
C ILE A 74 -14.59 -29.25 5.60
N MET A 75 -15.02 -30.29 6.32
CA MET A 75 -16.15 -31.13 5.91
C MET A 75 -17.43 -30.53 6.46
N ILE A 76 -18.39 -30.29 5.60
CA ILE A 76 -19.68 -29.69 5.90
C ILE A 76 -20.74 -30.76 5.64
N ASN A 77 -21.62 -30.96 6.62
CA ASN A 77 -22.78 -31.82 6.45
C ASN A 77 -24.02 -31.03 6.90
N PHE A 78 -24.96 -30.82 5.99
CA PHE A 78 -26.22 -30.13 6.23
C PHE A 78 -27.37 -31.14 5.92
N SER A 79 -28.15 -31.51 6.94
CA SER A 79 -29.20 -32.53 6.83
C SER A 79 -30.57 -31.90 7.07
N ASN A 80 -31.52 -32.29 6.24
CA ASN A 80 -32.93 -31.97 6.38
C ASN A 80 -33.73 -33.17 6.93
N ASP A 81 -33.72 -33.37 8.23
CA ASP A 81 -34.55 -34.35 8.89
C ASP A 81 -35.94 -33.81 9.27
N SER A 82 -36.29 -32.63 8.73
CA SER A 82 -37.63 -32.06 8.88
C SER A 82 -38.63 -32.69 7.91
N LYS A 83 -39.91 -32.34 8.04
CA LYS A 83 -40.98 -32.82 7.14
C LYS A 83 -41.19 -31.90 5.92
N ASN A 84 -40.46 -30.79 5.83
CA ASN A 84 -40.65 -29.77 4.82
C ASN A 84 -39.45 -29.69 3.87
N VAL A 85 -39.70 -29.30 2.63
CA VAL A 85 -38.63 -28.98 1.67
C VAL A 85 -37.97 -27.68 2.11
N LEU A 86 -36.65 -27.63 2.09
CA LEU A 86 -35.86 -26.42 2.27
C LEU A 86 -35.55 -25.85 0.88
N GLU A 87 -36.18 -24.73 0.54
CA GLU A 87 -36.04 -24.14 -0.77
C GLU A 87 -34.90 -23.11 -0.77
N LYS A 88 -34.21 -22.98 -1.93
CA LYS A 88 -33.16 -21.98 -2.18
C LYS A 88 -32.10 -21.97 -1.07
N SER A 89 -31.70 -23.16 -0.64
CA SER A 89 -30.65 -23.29 0.38
C SER A 89 -29.31 -22.78 -0.13
N ASN A 90 -28.65 -21.93 0.67
CA ASN A 90 -27.39 -21.30 0.31
C ASN A 90 -26.41 -21.34 1.48
N LEU A 91 -25.23 -21.88 1.22
CA LEU A 91 -24.13 -21.97 2.18
C LEU A 91 -23.31 -20.68 2.14
N SER A 92 -22.97 -20.14 3.31
CA SER A 92 -22.04 -19.04 3.50
C SER A 92 -20.99 -19.41 4.52
N LEU A 93 -19.73 -19.39 4.13
CA LEU A 93 -18.57 -19.62 5.00
C LEU A 93 -17.82 -18.29 5.20
N PHE A 94 -17.79 -17.78 6.43
CA PHE A 94 -17.07 -16.57 6.81
C PHE A 94 -15.68 -16.95 7.29
N LEU A 95 -14.68 -16.44 6.58
CA LEU A 95 -13.27 -16.72 6.84
C LEU A 95 -12.71 -15.73 7.87
N PRO A 96 -11.97 -16.21 8.87
CA PRO A 96 -11.20 -15.34 9.74
C PRO A 96 -10.05 -14.68 8.99
N GLU A 97 -9.48 -13.64 9.57
CA GLU A 97 -8.27 -13.00 9.04
C GLU A 97 -7.11 -14.00 8.94
N GLY A 98 -6.43 -13.99 7.80
CA GLY A 98 -5.36 -14.92 7.49
C GLY A 98 -5.85 -16.30 7.01
N ALA A 99 -7.12 -16.50 6.70
CA ALA A 99 -7.62 -17.71 6.08
C ALA A 99 -7.99 -17.49 4.61
N MET A 100 -7.75 -18.50 3.78
CA MET A 100 -8.08 -18.51 2.35
C MET A 100 -8.70 -19.85 1.97
N ILE A 101 -9.62 -19.85 1.01
CA ILE A 101 -10.10 -21.05 0.35
C ILE A 101 -9.25 -21.27 -0.91
N LEU A 102 -8.71 -22.46 -1.02
CA LEU A 102 -8.01 -22.90 -2.23
C LEU A 102 -9.02 -23.17 -3.35
N GLU A 103 -8.64 -22.88 -4.59
CA GLU A 103 -9.51 -23.07 -5.77
C GLU A 103 -10.68 -22.07 -5.87
N SER A 104 -10.65 -20.99 -5.08
CA SER A 104 -11.61 -19.89 -5.21
C SER A 104 -10.94 -18.69 -5.88
N GLU A 105 -11.50 -18.22 -6.99
CA GLU A 105 -10.99 -17.02 -7.69
C GLU A 105 -11.23 -15.71 -6.93
N ASN A 106 -12.07 -15.75 -5.90
CA ASN A 106 -12.49 -14.57 -5.15
C ASN A 106 -11.81 -14.47 -3.78
N ASP A 107 -11.08 -13.38 -3.59
CA ASP A 107 -10.44 -12.97 -2.33
C ASP A 107 -11.45 -12.42 -1.29
N LYS A 108 -12.67 -12.93 -1.34
CA LYS A 108 -13.74 -12.49 -0.45
C LYS A 108 -13.62 -13.22 0.88
N ARG A 109 -13.80 -12.51 1.98
CA ARG A 109 -13.91 -13.09 3.33
C ARG A 109 -15.14 -13.96 3.53
N VAL A 110 -15.99 -14.03 2.53
CA VAL A 110 -17.21 -14.85 2.54
C VAL A 110 -17.24 -15.70 1.28
N PHE A 111 -17.17 -16.99 1.45
CA PHE A 111 -17.41 -17.95 0.40
C PHE A 111 -18.88 -18.34 0.42
N THR A 112 -19.53 -18.33 -0.73
CA THR A 112 -20.94 -18.70 -0.88
C THR A 112 -21.06 -19.81 -1.91
N LYS A 113 -21.93 -20.79 -1.61
CA LYS A 113 -22.25 -21.89 -2.52
C LYS A 113 -23.75 -22.17 -2.47
N GLU A 114 -24.38 -22.21 -3.62
CA GLU A 114 -25.77 -22.59 -3.76
C GLU A 114 -25.91 -24.09 -3.53
N ILE A 115 -26.79 -24.49 -2.63
CA ILE A 115 -27.13 -25.91 -2.34
C ILE A 115 -28.36 -26.30 -3.18
N GLY A 116 -29.28 -25.34 -3.41
CA GLY A 116 -30.56 -25.59 -4.03
C GLY A 116 -31.63 -26.04 -3.04
N ASP A 117 -32.60 -26.79 -3.53
CA ASP A 117 -33.69 -27.32 -2.73
C ASP A 117 -33.28 -28.65 -2.09
N LEU A 118 -33.60 -28.81 -0.80
CA LEU A 118 -33.28 -30.03 -0.06
C LEU A 118 -34.57 -30.69 0.48
N ASN A 119 -34.91 -31.86 -0.02
CA ASN A 119 -36.12 -32.60 0.38
C ASN A 119 -35.99 -33.20 1.77
N PRO A 120 -37.11 -33.56 2.43
CA PRO A 120 -37.10 -34.29 3.68
C PRO A 120 -36.29 -35.59 3.58
N GLY A 121 -35.34 -35.77 4.53
CA GLY A 121 -34.44 -36.93 4.58
C GLY A 121 -33.19 -36.77 3.71
N GLU A 122 -33.06 -35.72 2.93
CA GLU A 122 -31.86 -35.44 2.15
C GLU A 122 -30.77 -34.78 2.98
N ASN A 123 -29.53 -35.07 2.61
CA ASN A 123 -28.38 -34.37 3.17
C ASN A 123 -27.49 -33.81 2.06
N PHE A 124 -26.90 -32.65 2.33
CA PHE A 124 -25.87 -32.04 1.52
C PHE A 124 -24.53 -32.20 2.21
N GLN A 125 -23.57 -32.77 1.51
CA GLN A 125 -22.18 -32.89 1.98
C GLN A 125 -21.25 -32.14 1.04
N ASP A 126 -20.35 -31.38 1.62
CA ASP A 126 -19.32 -30.67 0.86
C ASP A 126 -17.99 -30.67 1.60
N LYS A 127 -16.93 -30.53 0.82
CA LYS A 127 -15.57 -30.49 1.30
C LYS A 127 -14.91 -29.25 0.77
N ILE A 128 -14.61 -28.29 1.65
CA ILE A 128 -13.95 -27.05 1.30
C ILE A 128 -12.50 -27.14 1.76
N ARG A 129 -11.58 -26.96 0.82
CA ARG A 129 -10.15 -26.94 1.09
C ARG A 129 -9.69 -25.54 1.43
N ALA A 130 -9.17 -25.35 2.63
CA ALA A 130 -8.74 -24.07 3.17
C ALA A 130 -7.27 -24.10 3.59
N VAL A 131 -6.66 -22.94 3.67
CA VAL A 131 -5.35 -22.72 4.29
C VAL A 131 -5.46 -21.55 5.25
N ILE A 132 -4.67 -21.56 6.31
CA ILE A 132 -4.69 -20.53 7.34
C ILE A 132 -3.28 -20.08 7.67
N PHE A 133 -3.12 -18.80 7.93
CA PHE A 133 -1.87 -18.13 8.29
C PHE A 133 -2.05 -17.40 9.61
N GLY A 134 -0.99 -17.28 10.37
CA GLY A 134 -0.97 -16.57 11.64
C GLY A 134 0.03 -17.16 12.63
N ASN A 135 0.10 -16.53 13.78
CA ASN A 135 1.04 -16.89 14.83
C ASN A 135 0.70 -18.25 15.44
N SER A 136 1.73 -18.98 15.89
CA SER A 136 1.56 -20.21 16.66
C SER A 136 0.67 -19.98 17.88
N GLN A 137 -0.15 -20.95 18.23
CA GLN A 137 -1.13 -20.97 19.32
C GLN A 137 -2.31 -19.99 19.13
N ALA A 138 -2.45 -19.35 17.98
CA ALA A 138 -3.63 -18.55 17.67
C ALA A 138 -4.84 -19.44 17.38
N VAL A 139 -5.99 -19.08 17.94
CA VAL A 139 -7.28 -19.70 17.62
C VAL A 139 -8.01 -18.82 16.60
N LYS A 140 -8.44 -19.42 15.52
CA LYS A 140 -9.18 -18.76 14.44
C LYS A 140 -10.60 -19.31 14.35
N ASN A 141 -11.57 -18.39 14.28
CA ASN A 141 -12.98 -18.74 14.29
C ASN A 141 -13.55 -18.67 12.87
N PHE A 142 -14.00 -19.80 12.34
CA PHE A 142 -14.79 -19.87 11.12
C PHE A 142 -16.27 -19.87 11.49
N ASN A 143 -17.06 -19.07 10.80
CA ASN A 143 -18.52 -19.08 10.92
C ASN A 143 -19.11 -19.64 9.63
N ILE A 144 -19.93 -20.67 9.77
CA ILE A 144 -20.69 -21.21 8.64
C ILE A 144 -22.17 -20.99 8.91
N SER A 145 -22.87 -20.53 7.89
CA SER A 145 -24.32 -20.46 7.94
C SER A 145 -24.94 -21.04 6.67
N VAL A 146 -26.08 -21.68 6.82
CA VAL A 146 -26.93 -22.08 5.72
C VAL A 146 -28.24 -21.35 5.84
N SER A 147 -28.56 -20.52 4.86
CA SER A 147 -29.86 -19.86 4.74
C SER A 147 -30.74 -20.66 3.80
N TYR A 148 -32.00 -20.82 4.13
CA TYR A 148 -33.00 -21.54 3.34
C TYR A 148 -34.37 -20.91 3.52
N SER A 149 -35.29 -21.17 2.60
CA SER A 149 -36.68 -20.73 2.66
C SER A 149 -37.61 -21.92 2.88
N SER A 150 -38.72 -21.70 3.56
CA SER A 150 -39.81 -22.66 3.59
C SER A 150 -40.74 -22.44 2.39
N ALA A 151 -41.58 -23.45 2.08
CA ALA A 151 -42.61 -23.37 1.06
C ALA A 151 -43.59 -22.18 1.21
N LEU A 152 -43.67 -21.56 2.39
CA LEU A 152 -44.46 -20.36 2.68
C LEU A 152 -43.64 -19.07 2.52
N GLY A 153 -42.42 -19.13 2.02
CA GLY A 153 -41.55 -17.97 1.78
C GLY A 153 -40.82 -17.41 3.02
N ALA A 154 -41.01 -18.00 4.20
CA ALA A 154 -40.24 -17.61 5.39
C ALA A 154 -38.80 -18.02 5.26
N ARG A 155 -37.86 -17.10 5.53
CA ARG A 155 -36.42 -17.35 5.46
C ARG A 155 -35.87 -17.70 6.83
N PHE A 156 -35.03 -18.73 6.87
CA PHE A 156 -34.37 -19.25 8.06
C PHE A 156 -32.87 -19.28 7.84
N GLU A 157 -32.13 -19.31 8.93
CA GLU A 157 -30.69 -19.47 8.92
C GLU A 157 -30.27 -20.42 10.04
N LYS A 158 -29.41 -21.37 9.71
CA LYS A 158 -28.74 -22.25 10.66
C LYS A 158 -27.25 -21.93 10.60
N SER A 159 -26.65 -21.64 11.73
CA SER A 159 -25.21 -21.30 11.80
C SER A 159 -24.48 -22.13 12.82
N GLU A 160 -23.22 -22.42 12.53
CA GLU A 160 -22.27 -23.10 13.39
C GLU A 160 -20.93 -22.39 13.38
N LYS A 161 -20.23 -22.44 14.52
CA LYS A 161 -18.89 -21.89 14.70
C LYS A 161 -17.88 -23.00 14.82
N LEU A 162 -16.73 -22.77 14.23
CA LEU A 162 -15.63 -23.70 14.22
C LEU A 162 -14.35 -23.01 14.65
N ASP A 163 -13.75 -23.48 15.73
CA ASP A 163 -12.48 -22.99 16.23
C ASP A 163 -11.36 -23.89 15.74
N VAL A 164 -10.38 -23.30 15.07
CA VAL A 164 -9.20 -23.97 14.55
C VAL A 164 -7.96 -23.40 15.22
N LEU A 165 -7.19 -24.23 15.89
CA LEU A 165 -5.94 -23.85 16.53
C LEU A 165 -4.79 -23.93 15.53
N ILE A 166 -4.03 -22.88 15.38
CA ILE A 166 -2.75 -22.90 14.65
C ILE A 166 -1.68 -23.42 15.60
N ARG A 167 -1.11 -24.60 15.34
CA ARG A 167 -0.05 -25.17 16.19
C ARG A 167 1.29 -24.46 15.96
N GLU A 168 1.78 -24.49 14.74
CA GLU A 168 3.04 -23.93 14.28
C GLU A 168 2.99 -23.78 12.75
N SER A 169 4.00 -23.17 12.14
CA SER A 169 4.11 -23.14 10.69
C SER A 169 4.46 -24.52 10.11
N GLY A 170 3.93 -24.83 8.92
CA GLY A 170 4.32 -26.01 8.15
C GLY A 170 5.75 -25.95 7.62
N ILE A 171 6.33 -24.75 7.51
CA ILE A 171 7.74 -24.52 7.22
C ILE A 171 8.37 -23.81 8.42
N LYS A 172 9.40 -24.41 8.99
CA LYS A 172 10.22 -23.77 10.03
C LYS A 172 11.32 -22.94 9.37
N ILE A 173 11.58 -21.78 9.95
CA ILE A 173 12.73 -20.96 9.63
C ILE A 173 13.49 -20.65 10.91
N ASP A 174 14.80 -20.73 10.86
CA ASP A 174 15.71 -20.31 11.91
C ASP A 174 16.74 -19.34 11.35
N LEU A 175 16.99 -18.26 12.08
CA LEU A 175 17.94 -17.23 11.71
C LEU A 175 19.00 -17.14 12.81
N ILE A 176 20.21 -17.58 12.47
CA ILE A 176 21.37 -17.60 13.35
C ILE A 176 22.25 -16.41 12.97
N ALA A 177 22.43 -15.51 13.90
CA ALA A 177 23.25 -14.32 13.77
C ALA A 177 24.14 -14.15 15.00
N PRO A 178 25.34 -13.55 14.88
CA PRO A 178 26.15 -13.21 16.03
C PRO A 178 25.46 -12.12 16.86
N GLU A 179 25.45 -12.26 18.17
CA GLU A 179 24.86 -11.25 19.08
C GLU A 179 25.58 -9.90 19.01
N LYS A 180 26.89 -9.91 18.71
CA LYS A 180 27.72 -8.72 18.60
C LYS A 180 28.62 -8.79 17.39
N VAL A 181 28.71 -7.69 16.65
CA VAL A 181 29.60 -7.52 15.50
C VAL A 181 30.41 -6.23 15.69
N LEU A 182 31.59 -6.22 15.12
CA LEU A 182 32.38 -4.97 15.06
C LEU A 182 31.72 -4.02 14.05
N ASN A 183 31.71 -2.74 14.36
CA ASN A 183 31.26 -1.72 13.44
C ASN A 183 32.08 -1.84 12.13
N ASN A 184 31.38 -2.09 11.02
CA ASN A 184 31.98 -2.32 9.70
C ASN A 184 32.86 -3.59 9.59
N GLY A 185 32.77 -4.52 10.55
CA GLY A 185 33.35 -5.85 10.44
C GLY A 185 32.46 -6.78 9.60
N GLU A 186 33.11 -7.71 8.88
CA GLU A 186 32.37 -8.78 8.19
C GLU A 186 31.87 -9.80 9.20
N PHE A 187 30.66 -10.30 8.99
CA PHE A 187 30.06 -11.38 9.77
C PHE A 187 29.14 -12.23 8.90
N ASP A 188 28.91 -13.46 9.35
CA ASP A 188 28.02 -14.39 8.69
C ASP A 188 26.66 -14.48 9.39
N LEU A 189 25.62 -14.57 8.58
CA LEU A 189 24.26 -14.94 8.95
C LEU A 189 23.94 -16.29 8.36
N GLU A 190 23.33 -17.17 9.12
CA GLU A 190 22.87 -18.47 8.63
C GLU A 190 21.36 -18.56 8.77
N ILE A 191 20.67 -18.85 7.68
CA ILE A 191 19.23 -19.04 7.65
C ILE A 191 18.95 -20.50 7.30
N ASN A 192 18.37 -21.22 8.23
CA ASN A 192 17.98 -22.60 8.04
C ASN A 192 16.47 -22.69 7.87
N TYR A 193 16.01 -23.44 6.88
CA TYR A 193 14.59 -23.68 6.65
C TYR A 193 14.30 -25.16 6.43
N SER A 194 13.12 -25.58 6.88
CA SER A 194 12.71 -26.99 6.75
C SER A 194 11.21 -27.14 6.65
N ASN A 195 10.75 -27.99 5.76
CA ASN A 195 9.35 -28.40 5.67
C ASN A 195 9.08 -29.51 6.69
N VAL A 196 8.37 -29.18 7.75
CA VAL A 196 8.00 -30.11 8.84
C VAL A 196 6.60 -30.69 8.67
N SER A 197 5.95 -30.39 7.55
CA SER A 197 4.60 -30.89 7.25
C SER A 197 4.61 -32.05 6.29
N GLU A 198 3.42 -32.62 6.08
CA GLU A 198 3.16 -33.68 5.08
C GLU A 198 2.80 -33.08 3.69
N PHE A 199 2.83 -31.73 3.55
CA PHE A 199 2.46 -31.02 2.35
C PHE A 199 3.70 -30.56 1.58
N ASP A 200 3.70 -30.72 0.26
CA ASP A 200 4.76 -30.22 -0.60
C ASP A 200 4.50 -28.77 -0.95
N PHE A 201 5.34 -27.86 -0.48
CA PHE A 201 5.25 -26.44 -0.81
C PHE A 201 5.90 -26.16 -2.16
N SER A 202 5.29 -25.26 -2.92
CA SER A 202 5.80 -24.82 -4.22
C SER A 202 6.00 -23.30 -4.25
N ASN A 203 6.93 -22.86 -5.12
CA ASN A 203 7.23 -21.44 -5.30
C ASN A 203 7.56 -20.70 -4.00
N ILE A 204 8.37 -21.33 -3.16
CA ILE A 204 8.87 -20.72 -1.92
C ILE A 204 9.91 -19.67 -2.26
N LYS A 205 9.74 -18.49 -1.65
CA LYS A 205 10.70 -17.38 -1.69
C LYS A 205 11.12 -17.04 -0.26
N LEU A 206 12.40 -16.76 -0.10
CA LEU A 206 12.94 -16.15 1.12
C LEU A 206 13.13 -14.67 0.84
N ASP A 207 12.39 -13.85 1.54
CA ASP A 207 12.46 -12.39 1.53
C ASP A 207 13.20 -11.92 2.79
N LEU A 208 14.21 -11.08 2.61
CA LEU A 208 15.12 -10.60 3.66
C LEU A 208 14.96 -9.10 3.82
N ASP A 209 14.63 -8.68 5.02
CA ASP A 209 14.53 -7.28 5.39
C ASP A 209 15.79 -6.90 6.19
N PHE A 210 16.73 -6.28 5.49
CA PHE A 210 17.97 -5.82 6.07
C PHE A 210 17.82 -4.39 6.61
N PRO A 211 18.31 -4.11 7.83
CA PRO A 211 18.26 -2.76 8.38
C PRO A 211 19.17 -1.81 7.62
N LYS A 212 18.86 -0.51 7.72
CA LYS A 212 19.78 0.53 7.26
C LYS A 212 21.15 0.32 7.93
N GLY A 213 22.20 0.29 7.13
CA GLY A 213 23.52 0.01 7.62
C GLY A 213 24.05 -1.37 7.28
N PHE A 214 23.21 -2.29 6.87
CA PHE A 214 23.67 -3.58 6.37
C PHE A 214 24.10 -3.49 4.91
N SER A 215 25.25 -4.10 4.60
CA SER A 215 25.79 -4.24 3.23
C SER A 215 26.10 -5.70 2.96
N LEU A 216 25.37 -6.30 2.03
CA LEU A 216 25.60 -7.67 1.55
C LEU A 216 26.93 -7.74 0.79
N LYS A 217 27.80 -8.67 1.16
CA LYS A 217 29.08 -8.97 0.48
C LYS A 217 28.99 -10.20 -0.41
N LYS A 218 28.49 -11.28 0.12
CA LYS A 218 28.27 -12.53 -0.61
C LYS A 218 27.15 -13.34 0.02
N SER A 219 26.56 -14.23 -0.74
CA SER A 219 25.60 -15.21 -0.24
C SER A 219 25.78 -16.55 -0.95
N ASN A 220 25.44 -17.62 -0.27
CA ASN A 220 25.40 -18.96 -0.83
C ASN A 220 24.15 -19.70 -0.32
N PRO A 221 23.15 -20.01 -1.16
CA PRO A 221 23.01 -19.62 -2.59
C PRO A 221 23.00 -18.12 -2.83
N GLN A 222 23.25 -17.71 -4.08
CA GLN A 222 23.26 -16.29 -4.45
C GLN A 222 21.88 -15.66 -4.35
N ILE A 223 21.78 -14.55 -3.62
CA ILE A 223 20.57 -13.74 -3.47
C ILE A 223 20.57 -12.65 -4.53
N ILE A 224 19.40 -12.38 -5.12
CA ILE A 224 19.21 -11.29 -6.10
C ILE A 224 18.37 -10.21 -5.44
N GLY A 225 18.98 -9.05 -5.17
CA GLY A 225 18.36 -8.04 -4.30
C GLY A 225 18.28 -8.58 -2.87
N ASP A 226 17.08 -8.58 -2.30
CA ASP A 226 16.80 -9.10 -0.95
C ASP A 226 16.00 -10.42 -1.00
N ILE A 227 15.88 -11.04 -2.18
CA ILE A 227 15.07 -12.23 -2.40
C ILE A 227 15.91 -13.40 -2.88
N LEU A 228 15.68 -14.58 -2.28
CA LEU A 228 16.14 -15.87 -2.77
C LEU A 228 14.95 -16.72 -3.20
N GLU A 229 14.93 -17.15 -4.45
CA GLU A 229 13.95 -18.12 -4.94
C GLU A 229 14.38 -19.54 -4.56
N ILE A 230 13.72 -20.13 -3.56
CA ILE A 230 13.98 -21.51 -3.12
C ILE A 230 13.29 -22.50 -4.08
N GLY A 231 12.14 -22.11 -4.64
CA GLY A 231 11.34 -22.96 -5.51
C GLY A 231 10.51 -23.97 -4.73
N ASN A 232 10.61 -25.25 -5.08
CA ASN A 232 9.83 -26.30 -4.43
C ASN A 232 10.52 -26.81 -3.17
N LEU A 233 9.75 -26.94 -2.08
CA LEU A 233 10.21 -27.49 -0.82
C LEU A 233 9.33 -28.71 -0.44
N PRO A 234 9.68 -29.92 -0.91
CA PRO A 234 8.93 -31.13 -0.62
C PRO A 234 8.92 -31.47 0.88
N LYS A 235 7.96 -32.29 1.29
CA LYS A 235 7.88 -32.89 2.63
C LYS A 235 9.23 -33.36 3.15
N GLY A 236 9.58 -32.95 4.38
CA GLY A 236 10.80 -33.34 5.08
C GLY A 236 12.11 -32.83 4.50
N LYS A 237 12.05 -31.97 3.47
CA LYS A 237 13.24 -31.32 2.92
C LYS A 237 13.61 -30.06 3.69
N SER A 238 14.91 -29.80 3.74
CA SER A 238 15.50 -28.62 4.37
C SER A 238 16.56 -28.01 3.48
N GLY A 239 16.92 -26.78 3.75
CA GLY A 239 18.03 -26.07 3.12
C GLY A 239 18.58 -24.98 4.04
N SER A 240 19.70 -24.41 3.63
CA SER A 240 20.34 -23.32 4.35
C SER A 240 20.86 -22.25 3.39
N VAL A 241 20.94 -21.05 3.88
CA VAL A 241 21.53 -19.88 3.19
C VAL A 241 22.56 -19.25 4.12
N ILE A 242 23.76 -19.08 3.64
CA ILE A 242 24.82 -18.37 4.36
C ILE A 242 24.99 -17.00 3.69
N ILE A 243 24.93 -15.95 4.48
CA ILE A 243 25.03 -14.56 4.03
C ILE A 243 26.17 -13.92 4.79
N THR A 244 27.19 -13.45 4.07
CA THR A 244 28.26 -12.63 4.64
C THR A 244 27.94 -11.16 4.36
N GLY A 245 27.90 -10.36 5.40
CA GLY A 245 27.61 -8.93 5.32
C GLY A 245 28.46 -8.10 6.26
N ILE A 246 28.30 -6.80 6.13
CA ILE A 246 28.87 -5.79 7.01
C ILE A 246 27.72 -4.99 7.60
N MET A 247 27.80 -4.71 8.91
CA MET A 247 26.86 -3.79 9.59
C MET A 247 27.60 -2.51 9.98
N SER A 248 27.02 -1.38 9.62
CA SER A 248 27.50 -0.06 9.98
C SER A 248 26.41 0.70 10.76
N GLY A 249 26.78 1.31 11.84
CA GLY A 249 25.86 2.09 12.66
C GLY A 249 26.53 2.71 13.87
N PRO A 250 25.78 3.42 14.69
CA PRO A 250 26.28 3.93 15.96
C PRO A 250 26.74 2.78 16.87
N ASP A 251 27.82 3.02 17.61
CA ASP A 251 28.30 2.08 18.62
C ASP A 251 27.18 1.73 19.62
N GLN A 252 27.14 0.48 20.06
CA GLN A 252 26.14 -0.07 20.99
C GLN A 252 24.69 0.00 20.48
N SER A 253 24.47 0.28 19.20
CA SER A 253 23.15 0.23 18.60
C SER A 253 22.73 -1.20 18.27
N PHE A 254 21.41 -1.43 18.29
CA PHE A 254 20.79 -2.71 17.95
C PHE A 254 20.13 -2.60 16.60
N PHE A 255 20.33 -3.64 15.78
CA PHE A 255 19.73 -3.76 14.47
C PHE A 255 18.99 -5.09 14.36
N GLU A 256 17.78 -5.03 13.86
CA GLU A 256 16.96 -6.22 13.61
C GLU A 256 17.05 -6.60 12.14
N ILE A 257 17.40 -7.86 11.87
CA ILE A 257 17.31 -8.49 10.54
C ILE A 257 16.10 -9.40 10.56
N LYS A 258 15.24 -9.32 9.56
CA LYS A 258 14.07 -10.17 9.41
C LYS A 258 14.19 -11.06 8.19
N SER A 259 13.73 -12.28 8.33
CA SER A 259 13.62 -13.24 7.24
C SER A 259 12.21 -13.78 7.17
N LYS A 260 11.61 -13.77 5.97
CA LYS A 260 10.25 -14.23 5.71
C LYS A 260 10.27 -15.29 4.63
N LEU A 261 9.61 -16.39 4.87
CA LEU A 261 9.33 -17.38 3.84
C LEU A 261 7.92 -17.15 3.30
N GLU A 262 7.85 -16.94 2.01
CA GLU A 262 6.61 -16.74 1.29
C GLU A 262 6.31 -17.92 0.38
N SER A 263 5.05 -18.26 0.24
CA SER A 263 4.55 -19.25 -0.70
C SER A 263 3.38 -18.69 -1.51
N LEU A 264 3.16 -19.22 -2.69
CA LEU A 264 2.12 -18.75 -3.60
C LEU A 264 0.83 -19.54 -3.39
N TYR A 265 -0.26 -18.85 -3.01
CA TYR A 265 -1.61 -19.42 -2.89
C TYR A 265 -2.58 -18.60 -3.74
N ASN A 266 -3.33 -19.26 -4.61
CA ASN A 266 -4.27 -18.60 -5.55
C ASN A 266 -3.64 -17.41 -6.30
N GLY A 267 -2.36 -17.51 -6.69
CA GLY A 267 -1.63 -16.44 -7.38
C GLY A 267 -1.11 -15.31 -6.48
N LYS A 268 -1.30 -15.41 -5.14
CA LYS A 268 -0.82 -14.40 -4.18
C LYS A 268 0.34 -14.94 -3.35
N SER A 269 1.35 -14.11 -3.15
CA SER A 269 2.42 -14.38 -2.19
C SER A 269 1.93 -14.15 -0.77
N VAL A 270 2.12 -15.12 0.10
CA VAL A 270 1.69 -15.07 1.51
C VAL A 270 2.84 -15.55 2.40
N VAL A 271 3.11 -14.80 3.46
CA VAL A 271 4.11 -15.18 4.46
C VAL A 271 3.63 -16.41 5.23
N VAL A 272 4.39 -17.49 5.14
CA VAL A 272 4.11 -18.75 5.83
C VAL A 272 4.94 -18.93 7.10
N SER A 273 6.10 -18.31 7.17
CA SER A 273 6.96 -18.32 8.35
C SER A 273 7.87 -17.10 8.36
N GLU A 274 8.15 -16.56 9.53
CA GLU A 274 9.07 -15.44 9.70
C GLU A 274 9.94 -15.60 10.94
N LYS A 275 11.13 -15.03 10.90
CA LYS A 275 12.08 -15.01 12.01
C LYS A 275 12.89 -13.73 11.98
N SER A 276 13.20 -13.18 13.14
CA SER A 276 14.12 -12.06 13.27
C SER A 276 15.29 -12.38 14.20
N ALA A 277 16.41 -11.69 13.97
CA ALA A 277 17.57 -11.71 14.84
C ALA A 277 18.05 -10.29 15.08
N THR A 278 18.49 -10.03 16.31
CA THR A 278 19.02 -8.73 16.70
C THR A 278 20.54 -8.80 16.82
N ILE A 279 21.23 -7.85 16.19
CA ILE A 279 22.69 -7.72 16.21
C ILE A 279 23.04 -6.42 16.93
N ASN A 280 24.01 -6.48 17.84
CA ASN A 280 24.55 -5.32 18.54
C ASN A 280 25.90 -4.93 17.91
N ILE A 281 26.12 -3.65 17.65
CA ILE A 281 27.41 -3.13 17.22
C ILE A 281 28.32 -2.90 18.43
N ALA A 282 29.46 -3.59 18.45
CA ALA A 282 30.50 -3.34 19.41
C ALA A 282 31.26 -2.05 19.04
N SER A 283 31.71 -1.30 20.05
CA SER A 283 32.50 -0.09 19.85
C SER A 283 33.80 -0.38 19.06
N SER A 284 34.05 0.41 18.02
CA SER A 284 35.29 0.33 17.26
C SER A 284 36.43 1.06 17.98
N PRO A 285 37.68 0.52 17.99
CA PRO A 285 38.84 1.22 18.54
C PRO A 285 39.05 2.62 17.94
N LEU A 286 38.86 2.76 16.64
CA LEU A 286 38.86 4.04 15.94
C LEU A 286 37.49 4.16 15.24
N SER A 287 36.61 4.94 15.82
CA SER A 287 35.25 5.07 15.29
C SER A 287 35.17 6.14 14.21
N LEU A 288 34.32 5.87 13.23
CA LEU A 288 33.94 6.84 12.20
C LEU A 288 32.41 6.78 12.06
N LYS A 289 31.78 7.94 11.98
CA LYS A 289 30.34 8.07 11.74
C LYS A 289 30.14 9.10 10.63
N ILE A 290 29.27 8.80 9.69
CA ILE A 290 28.89 9.74 8.63
C ILE A 290 27.42 10.07 8.73
N VAL A 291 27.09 11.35 8.66
CA VAL A 291 25.73 11.86 8.66
C VAL A 291 25.60 12.87 7.53
N SER A 292 24.53 12.77 6.80
CA SER A 292 24.19 13.69 5.72
C SER A 292 23.06 14.64 6.14
N ASP A 293 23.11 15.84 5.62
CA ASP A 293 22.04 16.83 5.74
C ASP A 293 21.64 17.31 4.33
N PRO A 294 20.39 17.06 3.92
CA PRO A 294 19.34 16.28 4.57
C PRO A 294 19.66 14.78 4.70
N SER A 295 18.99 14.08 5.63
CA SER A 295 19.31 12.69 6.01
C SER A 295 18.39 11.63 5.38
N GLU A 296 17.19 12.01 4.88
CA GLU A 296 16.19 11.04 4.42
C GLU A 296 16.14 10.89 2.91
N ALA A 297 15.84 11.97 2.20
CA ALA A 297 15.76 11.98 0.75
C ALA A 297 16.20 13.34 0.21
N VAL A 298 16.72 13.34 -1.01
CA VAL A 298 17.17 14.55 -1.71
C VAL A 298 16.58 14.60 -3.10
N PHE A 299 16.51 15.80 -3.67
CA PHE A 299 15.96 16.02 -5.00
C PHE A 299 17.02 16.54 -5.96
N PRO A 300 16.85 16.39 -7.28
CA PRO A 300 17.76 16.97 -8.27
C PRO A 300 18.02 18.44 -8.00
N GLY A 301 19.30 18.85 -8.11
CA GLY A 301 19.75 20.23 -7.86
C GLY A 301 19.95 20.61 -6.39
N SER A 302 19.54 19.77 -5.44
CA SER A 302 19.76 20.02 -4.01
C SER A 302 21.24 19.97 -3.64
N SER A 303 21.59 20.66 -2.55
CA SER A 303 22.89 20.53 -1.90
C SER A 303 22.84 19.51 -0.78
N LEU A 304 23.90 18.73 -0.65
CA LEU A 304 24.13 17.73 0.40
C LEU A 304 25.37 18.12 1.17
N LYS A 305 25.25 18.22 2.49
CA LYS A 305 26.37 18.34 3.41
C LYS A 305 26.57 17.02 4.14
N TYR A 306 27.83 16.53 4.17
CA TYR A 306 28.22 15.35 4.91
C TYR A 306 29.15 15.73 6.05
N ASN A 307 28.83 15.23 7.26
CA ASN A 307 29.64 15.36 8.45
C ASN A 307 30.20 14.00 8.83
N LEU A 308 31.51 13.86 8.83
CA LEU A 308 32.25 12.69 9.25
C LEU A 308 32.81 12.93 10.65
N THR A 309 32.16 12.35 11.66
CA THR A 309 32.63 12.42 13.04
C THR A 309 33.50 11.21 13.33
N TYR A 310 34.70 11.44 13.85
CA TYR A 310 35.64 10.38 14.23
C TYR A 310 36.00 10.48 15.73
N ALA A 311 36.38 9.35 16.33
CA ALA A 311 36.87 9.32 17.70
C ALA A 311 37.87 8.19 17.91
N ASN A 312 38.93 8.48 18.70
CA ASN A 312 39.87 7.50 19.19
C ASN A 312 39.33 6.93 20.53
N ASN A 313 38.82 5.73 20.50
CA ASN A 313 38.27 5.02 21.65
C ASN A 313 39.33 4.13 22.35
N THR A 314 40.60 4.29 21.99
CA THR A 314 41.73 3.52 22.55
C THR A 314 42.40 4.31 23.69
N ASP A 315 43.31 3.65 24.40
CA ASP A 315 44.14 4.21 25.45
C ASP A 315 45.49 4.77 24.94
N VAL A 316 45.71 4.70 23.58
CA VAL A 316 46.93 5.18 22.94
C VAL A 316 46.63 6.26 21.90
N GLY A 317 47.59 7.19 21.72
CA GLY A 317 47.47 8.20 20.66
C GLY A 317 47.64 7.54 19.26
N LEU A 318 46.67 7.80 18.36
CA LEU A 318 46.70 7.30 16.99
C LEU A 318 47.37 8.31 16.06
N LYS A 319 48.49 7.95 15.44
CA LYS A 319 49.28 8.83 14.57
C LYS A 319 48.92 8.66 13.10
N ASP A 320 49.17 9.72 12.33
CA ASP A 320 49.11 9.73 10.86
C ASP A 320 47.77 9.16 10.35
N VAL A 321 46.70 9.64 10.94
CA VAL A 321 45.34 9.20 10.60
C VAL A 321 44.97 9.69 9.22
N ILE A 322 44.38 8.79 8.43
CA ILE A 322 43.87 9.08 7.10
C ILE A 322 42.37 8.77 7.06
N ILE A 323 41.56 9.72 6.59
CA ILE A 323 40.15 9.50 6.29
C ILE A 323 39.94 9.54 4.79
N LYS A 324 39.19 8.57 4.29
CA LYS A 324 38.82 8.47 2.87
C LYS A 324 37.30 8.39 2.80
N ALA A 325 36.69 9.08 1.83
CA ALA A 325 35.27 8.97 1.53
C ALA A 325 35.10 8.76 0.02
N LYS A 326 34.61 7.60 -0.37
CA LYS A 326 34.29 7.27 -1.76
C LYS A 326 32.84 7.57 -2.07
N LEU A 327 32.59 8.42 -3.06
CA LEU A 327 31.27 8.84 -3.48
C LEU A 327 30.78 7.98 -4.63
N ILE A 328 29.66 7.30 -4.46
CA ILE A 328 29.06 6.36 -5.42
C ILE A 328 27.64 6.83 -5.74
N GLY A 329 27.36 7.11 -7.01
CA GLY A 329 26.04 7.53 -7.47
C GLY A 329 26.12 8.46 -8.67
N GLU A 330 25.24 8.24 -9.62
CA GLU A 330 25.23 9.00 -10.89
C GLU A 330 24.75 10.44 -10.74
N MET A 331 24.01 10.73 -9.65
CA MET A 331 23.42 12.05 -9.44
C MET A 331 24.35 13.04 -8.74
N PHE A 332 25.53 12.65 -8.28
CA PHE A 332 26.52 13.60 -7.77
C PHE A 332 27.05 14.52 -8.86
N ASN A 333 27.06 15.80 -8.58
CA ASN A 333 27.72 16.83 -9.41
C ASN A 333 29.12 17.12 -8.86
N PHE A 334 30.11 16.32 -9.26
CA PHE A 334 31.48 16.44 -8.74
C PHE A 334 32.13 17.80 -8.99
N ALA A 335 31.64 18.58 -9.98
CA ALA A 335 32.13 19.94 -10.22
C ALA A 335 31.76 20.92 -9.10
N SER A 336 30.75 20.59 -8.30
CA SER A 336 30.27 21.42 -7.17
C SER A 336 30.89 21.03 -5.82
N LEU A 337 31.77 20.03 -5.80
CA LEU A 337 32.35 19.51 -4.55
C LEU A 337 33.17 20.59 -3.83
N LYS A 338 32.83 20.83 -2.57
CA LYS A 338 33.54 21.71 -1.64
C LYS A 338 34.11 20.87 -0.50
N THR A 339 35.40 20.85 -0.36
CA THR A 339 36.12 20.10 0.67
C THR A 339 37.51 20.69 0.88
N ASN A 340 38.07 20.53 2.08
CA ASN A 340 39.49 20.78 2.35
C ASN A 340 40.37 19.54 2.06
N GLY A 341 39.75 18.35 1.81
CA GLY A 341 40.43 17.15 1.42
C GLY A 341 40.87 17.14 -0.07
N SER A 342 41.79 16.25 -0.42
CA SER A 342 42.20 16.01 -1.81
C SER A 342 41.18 15.13 -2.52
N PHE A 343 40.63 15.56 -3.64
CA PHE A 343 39.67 14.78 -4.43
C PHE A 343 40.38 14.04 -5.59
N ASN A 344 40.24 12.73 -5.63
CA ASN A 344 40.65 11.88 -6.72
C ASN A 344 39.45 11.58 -7.65
N SER A 345 39.44 12.19 -8.84
CA SER A 345 38.37 12.01 -9.82
C SER A 345 38.36 10.68 -10.56
N ARG A 346 39.35 9.82 -10.42
CA ARG A 346 39.37 8.50 -11.08
C ARG A 346 38.45 7.50 -10.40
N ASP A 347 38.36 7.58 -9.07
CA ASP A 347 37.56 6.68 -8.23
C ASP A 347 36.56 7.41 -7.36
N ASN A 348 36.44 8.76 -7.54
CA ASN A 348 35.54 9.66 -6.81
C ASN A 348 35.78 9.62 -5.28
N THR A 349 37.03 9.58 -4.86
CA THR A 349 37.40 9.50 -3.43
C THR A 349 37.97 10.83 -2.95
N ILE A 350 37.46 11.31 -1.80
CA ILE A 350 38.06 12.42 -1.06
C ILE A 350 38.98 11.84 0.00
N ILE A 351 40.15 12.41 0.16
CA ILE A 351 41.18 11.96 1.11
C ILE A 351 41.56 13.15 2.00
N TRP A 352 41.45 12.95 3.31
CA TRP A 352 41.95 13.87 4.34
C TRP A 352 43.09 13.19 5.10
N ASN A 353 44.14 13.95 5.36
CA ASN A 353 45.29 13.54 6.12
C ASN A 353 45.87 14.74 6.88
N ALA A 354 47.01 14.56 7.57
CA ALA A 354 47.65 15.62 8.32
C ALA A 354 48.05 16.88 7.52
N ALA A 355 48.14 16.78 6.20
CA ALA A 355 48.46 17.93 5.34
C ALA A 355 47.24 18.81 5.08
N SER A 356 46.06 18.20 4.92
CA SER A 356 44.80 18.91 4.70
C SER A 356 44.04 19.20 6.02
N SER A 357 44.28 18.40 7.06
CA SER A 357 43.63 18.46 8.36
C SER A 357 44.67 18.12 9.43
N PRO A 358 45.38 19.16 9.98
CA PRO A 358 46.52 18.97 10.89
C PRO A 358 46.19 18.16 12.16
N GLU A 359 44.93 18.17 12.61
CA GLU A 359 44.40 17.40 13.73
C GLU A 359 44.51 15.87 13.52
N LEU A 360 44.58 15.41 12.28
CA LEU A 360 44.75 13.98 11.95
C LEU A 360 46.20 13.49 12.12
N ARG A 361 47.17 14.38 12.45
CA ARG A 361 48.54 13.97 12.71
C ARG A 361 48.66 13.11 13.96
N LEU A 362 47.90 13.42 14.98
CA LEU A 362 47.81 12.68 16.23
C LEU A 362 46.43 12.88 16.85
N ILE A 363 45.69 11.80 17.06
CA ILE A 363 44.43 11.81 17.80
C ILE A 363 44.68 11.15 19.15
N ASP A 364 44.68 11.95 20.22
CA ASP A 364 44.89 11.47 21.58
C ASP A 364 43.74 10.58 22.08
N PRO A 365 43.95 9.74 23.09
CA PRO A 365 42.91 8.90 23.71
C PRO A 365 41.65 9.70 24.07
N GLY A 366 40.47 9.21 23.65
CA GLY A 366 39.17 9.83 23.93
C GLY A 366 38.87 11.10 23.13
N VAL A 367 39.79 11.56 22.27
CA VAL A 367 39.56 12.75 21.42
C VAL A 367 38.71 12.38 20.21
N SER A 368 37.77 13.28 19.89
CA SER A 368 36.91 13.22 18.71
C SER A 368 37.05 14.48 17.87
N GLY A 369 36.74 14.37 16.56
CA GLY A 369 36.75 15.48 15.63
C GLY A 369 35.71 15.31 14.54
N ILE A 370 35.56 16.34 13.69
CA ILE A 370 34.60 16.36 12.60
C ILE A 370 35.29 16.86 11.32
N ILE A 371 35.06 16.16 10.22
CA ILE A 371 35.44 16.56 8.87
C ILE A 371 34.17 16.71 8.04
N GLU A 372 34.14 17.71 7.18
CA GLU A 372 32.97 18.05 6.40
C GLU A 372 33.27 18.13 4.90
N PHE A 373 32.26 17.81 4.08
CA PHE A 373 32.26 18.20 2.66
C PHE A 373 30.83 18.46 2.21
N GLU A 374 30.70 19.29 1.16
CA GLU A 374 29.43 19.65 0.55
C GLU A 374 29.48 19.32 -0.95
N ILE A 375 28.39 18.79 -1.49
CA ILE A 375 28.25 18.49 -2.90
C ILE A 375 26.80 18.69 -3.35
N GLN A 376 26.60 19.22 -4.55
CA GLN A 376 25.26 19.34 -5.13
C GLN A 376 24.92 18.10 -5.97
N LEU A 377 23.64 17.87 -6.13
CA LEU A 377 23.14 16.91 -7.10
C LEU A 377 23.05 17.56 -8.48
N LYS A 378 23.16 16.73 -9.51
CA LYS A 378 22.81 17.16 -10.87
C LYS A 378 21.37 17.66 -10.91
N PRO A 379 21.08 18.74 -11.62
CA PRO A 379 19.72 19.29 -11.69
C PRO A 379 18.74 18.42 -12.49
N ASN A 380 19.27 17.56 -13.37
CA ASN A 380 18.47 16.71 -14.25
C ASN A 380 18.94 15.26 -14.20
N TYR A 381 18.00 14.32 -14.35
CA TYR A 381 18.30 12.91 -14.54
C TYR A 381 18.84 12.63 -15.95
N THR A 382 19.82 11.72 -16.03
CA THR A 382 20.28 11.15 -17.30
C THR A 382 19.64 9.76 -17.47
N ILE A 383 18.40 9.72 -17.99
CA ILE A 383 17.65 8.49 -18.19
C ILE A 383 17.81 8.05 -19.65
N LYS A 384 18.37 6.86 -19.87
CA LYS A 384 18.62 6.25 -21.20
C LYS A 384 17.84 4.95 -21.43
N LYS A 385 17.42 4.28 -20.37
CA LYS A 385 16.71 2.99 -20.40
C LYS A 385 15.71 2.89 -19.26
N ILE A 386 14.77 1.96 -19.35
CA ILE A 386 13.68 1.76 -18.38
C ILE A 386 14.19 1.48 -16.95
N ASN A 387 15.37 0.84 -16.84
CA ASN A 387 15.93 0.52 -15.53
C ASN A 387 16.71 1.68 -14.87
N ASP A 388 16.83 2.83 -15.53
CA ASP A 388 17.44 4.03 -14.94
C ASP A 388 16.45 4.70 -14.00
N LYS A 389 16.22 4.09 -12.85
CA LYS A 389 15.26 4.49 -11.82
C LYS A 389 15.78 4.19 -10.42
N ASN A 390 15.15 4.79 -9.41
CA ASN A 390 15.44 4.59 -8.00
C ASN A 390 16.91 4.89 -7.66
N PHE A 391 17.35 6.08 -8.05
CA PHE A 391 18.73 6.50 -7.84
C PHE A 391 19.05 6.64 -6.36
N VAL A 392 20.22 6.13 -5.99
CA VAL A 392 20.75 6.16 -4.63
C VAL A 392 22.12 6.82 -4.66
N LEU A 393 22.43 7.60 -3.65
CA LEU A 393 23.75 8.16 -3.39
C LEU A 393 24.34 7.44 -2.19
N LYS A 394 25.54 6.90 -2.36
CA LYS A 394 26.29 6.22 -1.30
C LYS A 394 27.61 6.92 -1.05
N VAL A 395 28.00 6.96 0.20
CA VAL A 395 29.34 7.40 0.61
C VAL A 395 29.91 6.33 1.51
N ASP A 396 30.96 5.64 1.01
CA ASP A 396 31.73 4.67 1.78
C ASP A 396 32.95 5.39 2.38
N ALA A 397 33.02 5.47 3.70
CA ALA A 397 34.09 6.15 4.39
C ALA A 397 34.95 5.19 5.23
N GLU A 398 36.26 5.37 5.16
CA GLU A 398 37.26 4.65 5.94
C GLU A 398 38.12 5.66 6.72
N ILE A 399 38.34 5.39 7.99
CA ILE A 399 39.39 6.04 8.79
C ILE A 399 40.41 5.00 9.17
N SER A 400 41.69 5.32 9.05
CA SER A 400 42.79 4.37 9.38
C SER A 400 44.00 5.06 9.99
N SER A 401 44.66 4.34 10.89
CA SER A 401 45.96 4.74 11.48
C SER A 401 46.93 3.57 11.44
N PRO A 402 48.23 3.80 11.15
CA PRO A 402 49.25 2.78 11.29
C PRO A 402 49.55 2.42 12.76
N THR A 403 49.13 3.22 13.71
CA THR A 403 49.27 2.91 15.14
C THR A 403 48.22 1.86 15.54
N VAL A 404 48.67 0.75 16.13
CA VAL A 404 47.83 -0.36 16.58
C VAL A 404 47.97 -0.50 18.10
N PRO A 405 46.85 -0.41 18.87
CA PRO A 405 46.88 -0.72 20.30
C PRO A 405 47.30 -2.18 20.55
N TYR A 406 48.01 -2.45 21.61
CA TYR A 406 48.59 -3.76 21.93
C TYR A 406 47.58 -4.91 22.02
N TYR A 407 46.32 -4.60 22.27
CA TYR A 407 45.23 -5.57 22.38
C TYR A 407 44.46 -5.79 21.05
N VAL A 408 44.85 -5.11 19.97
CA VAL A 408 44.24 -5.27 18.65
C VAL A 408 45.14 -6.10 17.78
N ALA A 409 44.67 -7.27 17.35
CA ALA A 409 45.43 -8.15 16.45
C ALA A 409 45.21 -7.73 14.99
N ALA A 410 45.82 -6.64 14.57
CA ALA A 410 45.73 -6.12 13.19
C ALA A 410 47.02 -5.41 12.77
N GLU A 411 47.21 -5.19 11.47
CA GLU A 411 48.35 -4.42 10.94
C GLU A 411 48.13 -2.89 11.05
N LYS A 412 46.89 -2.45 11.13
CA LYS A 412 46.49 -1.06 11.29
C LYS A 412 45.16 -0.97 12.04
N THR A 413 44.91 0.15 12.70
CA THR A 413 43.58 0.44 13.30
C THR A 413 42.71 1.06 12.24
N ILE A 414 41.52 0.51 12.02
CA ILE A 414 40.56 0.93 10.99
C ILE A 414 39.18 1.15 11.60
N GLY A 415 38.49 2.18 11.09
CA GLY A 415 37.07 2.38 11.29
C GLY A 415 36.39 2.62 9.94
N LEU A 416 35.21 2.10 9.75
CA LEU A 416 34.44 2.25 8.52
C LEU A 416 33.08 2.88 8.84
N ALA A 417 32.58 3.66 7.90
CA ALA A 417 31.21 4.21 7.96
C ALA A 417 30.66 4.31 6.56
N PHE A 418 29.35 4.23 6.43
CA PHE A 418 28.72 4.48 5.15
C PHE A 418 27.45 5.31 5.34
N SER A 419 27.05 6.00 4.30
CA SER A 419 25.80 6.73 4.20
C SER A 419 25.13 6.40 2.88
N GLU A 420 23.84 6.18 2.93
CA GLU A 420 23.02 5.97 1.75
C GLU A 420 21.81 6.91 1.78
N ILE A 421 21.57 7.62 0.68
CA ILE A 421 20.47 8.54 0.53
C ILE A 421 19.73 8.24 -0.78
N LYS A 422 18.42 8.21 -0.72
CA LYS A 422 17.56 8.08 -1.88
C LYS A 422 17.40 9.41 -2.59
N VAL A 423 17.40 9.39 -3.93
CA VAL A 423 17.11 10.57 -4.75
C VAL A 423 15.65 10.51 -5.17
N GLY A 424 14.87 11.49 -4.77
CA GLY A 424 13.45 11.60 -5.06
C GLY A 424 13.19 11.82 -6.55
N GLY A 425 12.09 11.28 -7.03
CA GLY A 425 11.67 11.42 -8.42
C GLY A 425 11.33 12.87 -8.78
N ALA A 426 11.39 13.15 -10.06
CA ALA A 426 10.85 14.37 -10.64
C ALA A 426 9.67 14.03 -11.54
N VAL A 427 8.68 14.90 -11.54
CA VAL A 427 7.51 14.83 -12.42
C VAL A 427 7.35 16.14 -13.17
N SER A 428 6.78 16.10 -14.35
CA SER A 428 6.40 17.31 -15.06
C SER A 428 5.00 17.18 -15.63
N ILE A 429 4.22 18.24 -15.48
CA ILE A 429 2.96 18.46 -16.18
C ILE A 429 3.18 19.58 -17.20
N GLU A 430 2.77 19.36 -18.43
CA GLU A 430 2.73 20.35 -19.47
C GLU A 430 1.28 20.50 -19.94
N SER A 431 0.81 21.72 -20.11
CA SER A 431 -0.50 22.04 -20.64
C SER A 431 -0.35 22.73 -21.98
N LEU A 432 -0.94 22.17 -23.02
CA LEU A 432 -0.87 22.69 -24.37
C LEU A 432 -2.27 23.01 -24.87
N VAL A 433 -2.41 24.00 -25.74
CA VAL A 433 -3.71 24.38 -26.32
C VAL A 433 -3.62 24.42 -27.84
N TYR A 434 -4.65 23.90 -28.49
CA TYR A 434 -4.79 23.89 -29.95
C TYR A 434 -6.18 24.34 -30.38
N PHE A 435 -6.23 25.06 -31.50
CA PHE A 435 -7.45 25.28 -32.26
C PHE A 435 -7.58 24.21 -33.36
N ARG A 436 -6.49 23.89 -34.06
CA ARG A 436 -6.41 22.80 -35.03
C ARG A 436 -5.62 21.66 -34.41
N ASP A 437 -6.32 20.62 -34.01
CA ASP A 437 -5.73 19.49 -33.30
C ASP A 437 -5.96 18.16 -34.03
N PRO A 438 -5.15 17.85 -35.03
CA PRO A 438 -5.26 16.58 -35.74
C PRO A 438 -4.88 15.37 -34.89
N SER A 439 -4.09 15.57 -33.83
CA SER A 439 -3.58 14.50 -33.00
C SER A 439 -4.67 13.86 -32.12
N SER A 440 -5.59 14.65 -31.61
CA SER A 440 -6.68 14.15 -30.74
C SER A 440 -7.91 13.64 -31.51
N ASN A 441 -8.04 13.98 -32.79
CA ASN A 441 -9.28 13.82 -33.56
C ASN A 441 -10.52 14.44 -32.87
N ILE A 442 -10.32 15.59 -32.20
CA ILE A 442 -11.39 16.44 -31.67
C ILE A 442 -11.51 17.64 -32.60
N LEU A 443 -12.71 17.81 -33.17
CA LEU A 443 -12.97 18.94 -34.05
C LEU A 443 -13.37 20.17 -33.24
N ASN A 444 -12.57 21.23 -33.34
CA ASN A 444 -12.90 22.54 -32.79
C ASN A 444 -13.67 23.36 -33.82
N GLN A 445 -14.68 24.08 -33.36
CA GLN A 445 -15.53 24.96 -34.14
C GLN A 445 -15.19 26.42 -33.86
N GLY A 446 -15.58 27.29 -34.79
CA GLY A 446 -15.33 28.74 -34.67
C GLY A 446 -14.31 29.23 -35.68
N SER A 447 -13.77 30.43 -35.46
CA SER A 447 -12.77 31.04 -36.32
C SER A 447 -11.68 31.72 -35.50
N LEU A 448 -10.44 31.70 -36.00
CA LEU A 448 -9.36 32.54 -35.51
C LEU A 448 -9.19 33.74 -36.43
N PRO A 449 -9.02 34.97 -35.88
CA PRO A 449 -9.13 35.36 -34.46
C PRO A 449 -10.52 35.09 -33.88
N PRO A 450 -10.63 34.94 -32.52
CA PRO A 450 -11.91 34.79 -31.83
C PRO A 450 -12.79 36.03 -32.02
N LYS A 451 -14.08 35.85 -32.32
CA LYS A 451 -15.02 36.95 -32.60
C LYS A 451 -16.02 37.15 -31.47
N VAL A 452 -16.34 38.40 -31.21
CA VAL A 452 -17.34 38.79 -30.22
C VAL A 452 -18.68 38.07 -30.49
N ASN A 453 -19.31 37.51 -29.42
CA ASN A 453 -20.58 36.78 -29.42
C ASN A 453 -20.60 35.57 -30.36
N LYS A 454 -19.45 35.04 -30.74
CA LYS A 454 -19.35 33.80 -31.50
C LYS A 454 -18.65 32.73 -30.65
N PRO A 455 -19.23 31.53 -30.51
CA PRO A 455 -18.57 30.45 -29.80
C PRO A 455 -17.37 29.95 -30.59
N ILE A 456 -16.30 29.64 -29.86
CA ILE A 456 -15.10 29.00 -30.40
C ILE A 456 -14.60 27.95 -29.43
N ASN A 457 -14.18 26.79 -29.95
CA ASN A 457 -13.67 25.68 -29.17
C ASN A 457 -12.16 25.58 -29.26
N PHE A 458 -11.54 25.09 -28.20
CA PHE A 458 -10.12 24.75 -28.13
C PHE A 458 -9.93 23.41 -27.45
N THR A 459 -8.95 22.66 -27.91
CA THR A 459 -8.49 21.43 -27.24
C THR A 459 -7.33 21.73 -26.34
N ILE A 460 -7.43 21.25 -25.09
CA ILE A 460 -6.38 21.36 -24.07
C ILE A 460 -5.79 19.97 -23.85
N HIS A 461 -4.47 19.86 -23.95
CA HIS A 461 -3.73 18.65 -23.67
C HIS A 461 -3.02 18.76 -22.34
N TRP A 462 -3.19 17.81 -21.46
CA TRP A 462 -2.36 17.61 -20.27
C TRP A 462 -1.42 16.47 -20.53
N VAL A 463 -0.12 16.76 -20.56
CA VAL A 463 0.94 15.80 -20.86
C VAL A 463 1.80 15.62 -19.62
N ILE A 464 1.89 14.38 -19.14
CA ILE A 464 2.62 14.03 -17.92
C ILE A 464 3.86 13.24 -18.28
N LYS A 465 5.00 13.64 -17.70
CA LYS A 465 6.25 12.88 -17.73
C LYS A 465 6.67 12.56 -16.31
N ASN A 466 7.01 11.31 -16.06
CA ASN A 466 7.54 10.84 -14.80
C ASN A 466 8.97 10.34 -14.99
N PHE A 467 9.90 10.81 -14.18
CA PHE A 467 11.32 10.56 -14.39
C PHE A 467 11.78 9.26 -13.70
N ALA A 468 12.29 9.34 -12.50
CA ALA A 468 13.19 8.33 -11.94
C ALA A 468 12.55 7.38 -10.91
N THR A 469 11.32 7.62 -10.49
CA THR A 469 10.66 6.82 -9.44
C THR A 469 9.21 6.51 -9.82
N ASP A 470 8.68 5.41 -9.32
CA ASP A 470 7.24 5.14 -9.43
C ASP A 470 6.48 6.10 -8.51
N ILE A 471 5.39 6.67 -9.02
CA ILE A 471 4.53 7.58 -8.25
C ILE A 471 3.10 7.06 -8.20
N LYS A 472 2.41 7.36 -7.09
CA LYS A 472 1.00 6.99 -6.90
C LYS A 472 0.16 8.16 -6.38
N ASN A 473 -1.16 7.95 -6.35
CA ASN A 473 -2.12 8.96 -5.89
C ASN A 473 -1.94 10.29 -6.62
N VAL A 474 -1.76 10.22 -7.94
CA VAL A 474 -1.52 11.39 -8.76
C VAL A 474 -2.82 12.16 -8.94
N VAL A 475 -2.81 13.43 -8.57
CA VAL A 475 -3.96 14.33 -8.71
C VAL A 475 -3.53 15.58 -9.46
N ILE A 476 -4.14 15.79 -10.62
CA ILE A 476 -3.97 17.00 -11.42
C ILE A 476 -5.22 17.84 -11.28
N LYS A 477 -5.05 19.13 -11.02
CA LYS A 477 -6.14 20.08 -10.85
C LYS A 477 -5.88 21.36 -11.61
N SER A 478 -6.95 21.90 -12.18
CA SER A 478 -7.01 23.27 -12.69
C SER A 478 -8.45 23.76 -12.60
N TYR A 479 -8.70 24.97 -13.01
CA TYR A 479 -10.04 25.54 -13.04
C TYR A 479 -10.31 26.22 -14.38
N LEU A 480 -11.58 26.28 -14.76
CA LEU A 480 -12.02 27.08 -15.89
C LEU A 480 -12.29 28.53 -15.43
N PRO A 481 -11.71 29.51 -16.12
CA PRO A 481 -12.00 30.92 -15.85
C PRO A 481 -13.45 31.26 -16.22
N PRO A 482 -14.00 32.35 -15.67
CA PRO A 482 -15.33 32.84 -16.04
C PRO A 482 -15.47 33.04 -17.56
N GLY A 483 -16.54 32.49 -18.14
CA GLY A 483 -16.79 32.55 -19.58
C GLY A 483 -16.23 31.38 -20.39
N ALA A 484 -15.43 30.53 -19.81
CA ALA A 484 -15.03 29.26 -20.40
C ALA A 484 -15.99 28.14 -19.94
N ARG A 485 -16.34 27.23 -20.85
CA ARG A 485 -17.23 26.11 -20.62
C ARG A 485 -16.56 24.79 -21.02
N PHE A 486 -16.65 23.81 -20.16
CA PHE A 486 -16.25 22.43 -20.48
C PHE A 486 -17.32 21.79 -21.39
N THR A 487 -16.93 21.29 -22.56
CA THR A 487 -17.92 20.77 -23.54
C THR A 487 -18.34 19.33 -23.24
N GLY A 488 -17.63 18.63 -22.34
CA GLY A 488 -17.84 17.21 -22.08
C GLY A 488 -17.04 16.28 -23.00
N ILE A 489 -16.39 16.81 -24.03
CA ILE A 489 -15.53 16.00 -24.92
C ILE A 489 -14.17 15.84 -24.24
N VAL A 490 -13.85 14.59 -23.91
CA VAL A 490 -12.59 14.25 -23.22
C VAL A 490 -12.06 12.92 -23.75
N LYS A 491 -10.74 12.81 -23.87
CA LYS A 491 -10.01 11.59 -24.25
C LYS A 491 -8.78 11.43 -23.36
N SER A 492 -8.33 10.21 -23.21
CA SER A 492 -7.06 9.91 -22.55
C SER A 492 -6.44 8.64 -23.18
N ASN A 493 -5.14 8.53 -23.08
CA ASN A 493 -4.42 7.32 -23.49
C ASN A 493 -4.30 6.28 -22.35
N ILE A 494 -4.99 6.52 -21.24
CA ILE A 494 -5.14 5.59 -20.09
C ILE A 494 -6.62 5.46 -19.71
N ASN A 495 -6.93 4.54 -18.79
CA ASN A 495 -8.32 4.26 -18.37
C ASN A 495 -8.97 5.34 -17.49
N SER A 496 -8.26 6.41 -17.13
CA SER A 496 -8.84 7.54 -16.39
C SER A 496 -8.86 8.80 -17.27
N VAL A 497 -9.83 9.66 -17.06
CA VAL A 497 -10.02 10.91 -17.79
C VAL A 497 -10.22 12.06 -16.81
N PRO A 498 -9.90 13.31 -17.20
CA PRO A 498 -10.28 14.51 -16.46
C PRO A 498 -11.80 14.61 -16.27
N ILE A 499 -12.21 14.99 -15.08
CA ILE A 499 -13.61 15.19 -14.69
C ILE A 499 -13.79 16.67 -14.33
N PHE A 500 -14.85 17.28 -14.85
CA PHE A 500 -15.21 18.66 -14.55
C PHE A 500 -16.28 18.73 -13.46
N ASN A 501 -16.04 19.59 -12.47
CA ASN A 501 -17.01 19.89 -11.41
C ASN A 501 -17.65 21.26 -11.69
N GLU A 502 -18.91 21.26 -12.10
CA GLU A 502 -19.65 22.47 -12.45
C GLU A 502 -19.80 23.46 -11.27
N ARG A 503 -19.86 22.97 -10.03
CA ARG A 503 -20.04 23.81 -8.85
C ARG A 503 -18.77 24.58 -8.48
N THR A 504 -17.59 23.92 -8.57
CA THR A 504 -16.30 24.53 -8.23
C THR A 504 -15.55 25.07 -9.43
N GLN A 505 -16.04 24.76 -10.65
CA GLN A 505 -15.36 25.06 -11.93
C GLN A 505 -13.99 24.40 -12.05
N GLU A 506 -13.71 23.35 -11.25
CA GLU A 506 -12.47 22.63 -11.27
C GLU A 506 -12.51 21.49 -12.28
N ILE A 507 -11.39 21.28 -12.96
CA ILE A 507 -11.09 20.09 -13.72
C ILE A 507 -10.11 19.27 -12.89
N ILE A 508 -10.47 18.01 -12.59
CA ILE A 508 -9.68 17.11 -11.76
C ILE A 508 -9.39 15.84 -12.54
N TRP A 509 -8.13 15.44 -12.61
CA TRP A 509 -7.72 14.16 -13.17
C TRP A 509 -6.97 13.36 -12.11
N GLN A 510 -7.44 12.14 -11.82
CA GLN A 510 -6.87 11.24 -10.84
C GLN A 510 -6.31 10.01 -11.54
N ILE A 511 -5.08 9.64 -11.18
CA ILE A 511 -4.38 8.48 -11.72
C ILE A 511 -3.77 7.72 -10.54
N ASP A 512 -4.07 6.43 -10.44
CA ASP A 512 -3.64 5.63 -9.29
C ASP A 512 -2.12 5.51 -9.23
N LYS A 513 -1.47 5.19 -10.36
CA LYS A 513 -0.04 4.98 -10.44
C LYS A 513 0.53 5.35 -11.81
N ILE A 514 1.73 5.95 -11.79
CA ILE A 514 2.56 6.18 -12.98
C ILE A 514 3.94 5.59 -12.71
N ILE A 515 4.37 4.66 -13.56
CA ILE A 515 5.69 4.04 -13.45
C ILE A 515 6.80 5.03 -13.82
N ALA A 516 8.00 4.80 -13.29
CA ALA A 516 9.20 5.54 -13.64
C ALA A 516 9.46 5.53 -15.15
N THR A 517 10.13 6.55 -15.66
CA THR A 517 10.56 6.75 -17.05
C THR A 517 9.41 6.94 -18.06
N LYS A 518 8.17 7.02 -17.58
CA LYS A 518 6.99 7.24 -18.44
C LYS A 518 7.01 8.66 -19.02
N GLY A 519 6.97 8.78 -20.34
CA GLY A 519 7.13 10.06 -21.05
C GLY A 519 8.58 10.46 -21.32
N ILE A 520 9.57 9.65 -20.87
CA ILE A 520 11.00 9.86 -21.16
C ILE A 520 11.51 8.79 -22.14
N ILE A 521 11.31 7.52 -21.80
CA ILE A 521 11.69 6.37 -22.64
C ILE A 521 10.48 5.84 -23.46
N SER A 522 9.29 6.02 -22.96
CA SER A 522 8.04 5.62 -23.60
C SER A 522 7.12 6.83 -23.78
N ALA A 523 6.02 6.68 -24.53
CA ALA A 523 5.04 7.74 -24.72
C ALA A 523 4.53 8.30 -23.37
N PRO A 524 4.34 9.62 -23.26
CA PRO A 524 3.81 10.25 -22.04
C PRO A 524 2.37 9.82 -21.75
N ILE A 525 1.92 10.05 -20.54
CA ILE A 525 0.50 9.98 -20.22
C ILE A 525 -0.14 11.28 -20.65
N GLU A 526 -1.22 11.18 -21.39
CA GLU A 526 -1.89 12.33 -21.98
C GLU A 526 -3.41 12.23 -21.83
N ALA A 527 -4.00 13.34 -21.44
CA ALA A 527 -5.43 13.55 -21.53
C ALA A 527 -5.70 14.83 -22.34
N VAL A 528 -6.78 14.78 -23.11
CA VAL A 528 -7.22 15.88 -23.97
C VAL A 528 -8.68 16.17 -23.65
N PHE A 529 -9.01 17.43 -23.46
CA PHE A 529 -10.39 17.87 -23.28
C PHE A 529 -10.67 19.15 -24.05
N GLN A 530 -11.95 19.37 -24.35
CA GLN A 530 -12.37 20.53 -25.12
C GLN A 530 -13.03 21.57 -24.23
N VAL A 531 -12.64 22.82 -24.43
CA VAL A 531 -13.24 24.01 -23.81
C VAL A 531 -13.85 24.91 -24.88
N GLU A 532 -14.96 25.55 -24.56
CA GLU A 532 -15.65 26.53 -25.38
C GLU A 532 -15.62 27.88 -24.70
N ILE A 533 -15.39 28.92 -25.46
CA ILE A 533 -15.54 30.30 -25.00
C ILE A 533 -16.46 31.08 -25.96
N ILE A 534 -17.15 32.06 -25.40
CA ILE A 534 -17.92 33.06 -26.17
C ILE A 534 -17.35 34.44 -25.78
N PRO A 535 -16.49 35.03 -26.64
CA PRO A 535 -15.90 36.31 -26.33
C PRO A 535 -16.95 37.40 -26.20
N ASN A 536 -16.73 38.35 -25.31
CA ASN A 536 -17.60 39.52 -25.14
C ASN A 536 -16.92 40.84 -25.60
N LEU A 537 -17.67 41.92 -25.69
CA LEU A 537 -17.18 43.22 -26.15
C LEU A 537 -16.02 43.79 -25.33
N THR A 538 -15.93 43.48 -24.04
CA THR A 538 -14.86 44.01 -23.18
C THR A 538 -13.51 43.29 -23.39
N GLN A 539 -13.51 42.20 -24.15
CA GLN A 539 -12.33 41.39 -24.45
C GLN A 539 -11.69 41.74 -25.80
N ILE A 540 -12.25 42.68 -26.55
CA ILE A 540 -11.67 43.13 -27.84
C ILE A 540 -10.21 43.54 -27.62
N ASP A 541 -9.34 43.15 -28.57
CA ASP A 541 -7.88 43.35 -28.58
C ASP A 541 -7.11 42.63 -27.45
N ASN A 542 -7.79 41.83 -26.66
CA ASN A 542 -7.18 41.06 -25.58
C ASN A 542 -7.26 39.54 -25.83
N ALA A 543 -6.29 38.83 -25.25
CA ALA A 543 -6.33 37.37 -25.16
C ALA A 543 -7.36 36.93 -24.12
N ILE A 544 -7.97 35.75 -24.34
CA ILE A 544 -8.91 35.16 -23.40
C ILE A 544 -8.22 34.04 -22.64
N SER A 545 -8.43 33.98 -21.34
CA SER A 545 -8.00 32.86 -20.52
C SER A 545 -8.87 31.63 -20.81
N LEU A 546 -8.23 30.48 -21.05
CA LEU A 546 -8.88 29.23 -21.40
C LEU A 546 -8.89 28.25 -20.25
N VAL A 547 -7.77 28.14 -19.54
CA VAL A 547 -7.57 27.24 -18.39
C VAL A 547 -6.64 27.93 -17.41
N GLY A 548 -6.93 27.82 -16.14
CA GLY A 548 -6.10 28.35 -15.05
C GLY A 548 -4.78 27.60 -14.89
N GLU A 549 -4.04 27.93 -13.85
CA GLU A 549 -2.84 27.19 -13.49
C GLU A 549 -3.16 25.70 -13.26
N VAL A 550 -2.29 24.84 -13.77
CA VAL A 550 -2.40 23.39 -13.59
C VAL A 550 -1.45 22.96 -12.48
N LEU A 551 -1.99 22.33 -11.45
CA LEU A 551 -1.24 21.81 -10.32
C LEU A 551 -1.30 20.27 -10.33
N MET A 552 -0.15 19.63 -10.28
CA MET A 552 0.00 18.19 -10.14
C MET A 552 0.67 17.85 -8.82
N ASN A 553 0.05 16.97 -8.04
CA ASN A 553 0.61 16.39 -6.82
C ASN A 553 0.61 14.87 -6.92
N ALA A 554 1.64 14.25 -6.38
CA ALA A 554 1.80 12.81 -6.37
C ALA A 554 2.62 12.36 -5.15
N PHE A 555 2.60 11.07 -4.87
CA PHE A 555 3.40 10.44 -3.83
C PHE A 555 4.48 9.56 -4.48
N ASP A 556 5.74 9.84 -4.17
CA ASP A 556 6.89 9.05 -4.62
C ASP A 556 7.00 7.77 -3.78
N GLU A 557 6.83 6.60 -4.39
CA GLU A 557 6.88 5.31 -3.69
C GLU A 557 8.28 4.93 -3.21
N PHE A 558 9.32 5.41 -3.89
CA PHE A 558 10.71 5.08 -3.55
C PHE A 558 11.21 5.85 -2.32
N THR A 559 10.93 7.14 -2.25
CA THR A 559 11.38 7.99 -1.14
C THR A 559 10.36 8.11 -0.02
N GLY A 560 9.09 7.80 -0.30
CA GLY A 560 7.99 8.00 0.65
C GLY A 560 7.61 9.48 0.84
N SER A 561 7.93 10.35 -0.14
CA SER A 561 7.72 11.79 -0.05
C SER A 561 6.70 12.29 -1.07
N GLN A 562 6.19 13.49 -0.86
CA GLN A 562 5.36 14.19 -1.84
C GLN A 562 6.24 14.75 -2.95
N THR A 563 5.75 14.68 -4.18
CA THR A 563 6.33 15.31 -5.36
C THR A 563 5.23 16.00 -6.16
N GLY A 564 5.59 16.98 -6.95
CA GLY A 564 4.60 17.70 -7.74
C GLY A 564 5.23 18.54 -8.84
N SER A 565 4.36 19.09 -9.67
CA SER A 565 4.72 19.99 -10.77
C SER A 565 3.57 20.95 -11.02
N GLN A 566 3.87 22.10 -11.57
CA GLN A 566 2.88 23.10 -11.95
C GLN A 566 3.14 23.62 -13.35
N PHE A 567 2.09 24.08 -14.01
CA PHE A 567 2.16 24.74 -15.32
C PHE A 567 1.24 25.96 -15.32
N GLY A 568 1.74 27.07 -15.86
CA GLY A 568 1.02 28.34 -15.88
C GLY A 568 -0.31 28.30 -16.65
N PRO A 569 -1.15 29.32 -16.47
CA PRO A 569 -2.44 29.40 -17.15
C PRO A 569 -2.29 29.52 -18.67
N LEU A 570 -3.28 29.03 -19.40
CA LEU A 570 -3.34 29.11 -20.86
C LEU A 570 -4.35 30.16 -21.31
N THR A 571 -3.94 30.90 -22.33
CA THR A 571 -4.77 31.87 -23.04
C THR A 571 -4.84 31.56 -24.54
N THR A 572 -5.67 32.25 -25.26
CA THR A 572 -5.76 32.17 -26.72
C THR A 572 -4.48 32.57 -27.45
N GLN A 573 -3.50 33.20 -26.79
CA GLN A 573 -2.18 33.48 -27.35
C GLN A 573 -1.18 32.33 -27.23
N ASN A 574 -1.50 31.31 -26.45
CA ASN A 574 -0.61 30.16 -26.21
C ASN A 574 -0.81 28.99 -27.19
N LEU A 575 -1.60 29.17 -28.26
CA LEU A 575 -1.90 28.11 -29.23
C LEU A 575 -0.61 27.53 -29.83
N LYS A 576 -0.59 26.22 -29.95
CA LYS A 576 0.53 25.44 -30.51
C LYS A 576 0.26 25.00 -31.96
N ASP A 577 -0.71 25.61 -32.62
CA ASP A 577 -1.04 25.37 -34.03
C ASP A 577 0.14 25.76 -34.91
N ILE A 578 0.39 24.97 -35.95
CA ILE A 578 1.47 25.23 -36.91
C ILE A 578 1.20 26.56 -37.64
N GLY A 579 2.18 27.47 -37.60
CA GLY A 579 2.09 28.78 -38.23
C GLY A 579 1.19 29.77 -37.50
N PHE A 580 0.83 29.51 -36.23
CA PHE A 580 0.06 30.43 -35.42
C PHE A 580 0.92 31.65 -35.00
N ASP A 581 0.40 32.84 -35.23
CA ASP A 581 0.92 34.10 -34.69
C ASP A 581 0.06 34.48 -33.47
N SER A 582 0.71 34.87 -32.36
CA SER A 582 0.02 35.17 -31.11
C SER A 582 -0.99 36.32 -31.22
N SER A 583 -0.82 37.23 -32.18
CA SER A 583 -1.79 38.31 -32.48
C SER A 583 -3.16 37.78 -32.89
N TYR A 584 -3.24 36.61 -33.53
CA TYR A 584 -4.50 35.95 -33.89
C TYR A 584 -5.23 35.36 -32.67
N GLY A 585 -4.60 35.36 -31.50
CA GLY A 585 -5.25 34.97 -30.24
C GLY A 585 -6.10 36.08 -29.64
N ASN A 586 -5.99 37.32 -30.10
CA ASN A 586 -6.80 38.43 -29.60
C ASN A 586 -8.21 38.41 -30.18
N VAL A 587 -9.16 38.87 -29.40
CA VAL A 587 -10.56 38.98 -29.80
C VAL A 587 -10.74 40.10 -30.81
N VAL A 588 -11.48 39.85 -31.86
CA VAL A 588 -11.89 40.86 -32.85
C VAL A 588 -13.40 41.08 -32.81
N PRO A 589 -13.89 42.23 -33.29
CA PRO A 589 -15.32 42.50 -33.36
C PRO A 589 -16.18 41.45 -34.05
#